data_c5794b71da8a9822cab3b125b76ca1b6
#
_entry.id   c5794b71da8a9822cab3b125b76ca1b6
#
_cell.length_a   1.000
_cell.length_b   1.000
_cell.length_c   1.000
_cell.angle_alpha   90.00
_cell.angle_beta   90.00
_cell.angle_gamma   90.00
#
_symmetry.space_group_name_H-M   'P 1'
#
loop_
_entity.id
_entity.type
_entity.pdbx_description
1 polymer ?
#
loop_
_entity_poly.entity_id
_entity_poly.type
_entity_poly.pdbx_seq_one_letter_code
_entity_poly.pdbx_strand_id
1 'polypeptide(L)'
;MKDHLQFYIDGAWVPASGGRTLEVVNPATEEAYARIALGETADVDKAIAAAKRAFERFSRTSRKERVELLESVIEVYKKRYDDIAEAISDEMGAPMSFARQAQAAAGLGHLSEVLRVLRDYEFDEIINETVVTREPVGVCGFITPWNWPLNQIGCKVGPALAAGCTMVLKPSEIAPISAIVFTEVMHEAGVPAGVYNMVNGDGPTVGQALASPP
;
A
#
# COMPACT_ATOMS: atom_id res chain seq x y z
N MET A 1 -9.03 23.09 -0.19
CA MET A 1 -9.27 21.69 -0.59
C MET A 1 -8.09 21.24 -1.43
N LYS A 2 -7.47 20.10 -1.11
CA LYS A 2 -6.34 19.54 -1.86
C LYS A 2 -6.87 18.52 -2.90
N ASP A 3 -6.32 18.54 -4.12
CA ASP A 3 -6.69 17.62 -5.19
C ASP A 3 -5.66 16.48 -5.32
N HIS A 4 -6.14 15.23 -5.20
CA HIS A 4 -5.37 14.00 -5.39
C HIS A 4 -6.00 13.19 -6.53
N LEU A 5 -5.82 13.66 -7.77
CA LEU A 5 -6.51 13.15 -8.96
C LEU A 5 -5.66 12.15 -9.77
N GLN A 6 -4.59 11.66 -9.18
CA GLN A 6 -3.68 10.70 -9.82
C GLN A 6 -3.66 9.39 -9.03
N PHE A 7 -3.32 8.31 -9.74
CA PHE A 7 -3.00 7.00 -9.16
C PHE A 7 -1.50 6.75 -9.24
N TYR A 8 -1.00 5.87 -8.40
CA TYR A 8 0.40 5.46 -8.46
C TYR A 8 0.50 4.11 -9.17
N ILE A 9 1.00 4.12 -10.40
CA ILE A 9 1.11 2.94 -11.24
C ILE A 9 2.49 2.91 -11.91
N ASP A 10 3.16 1.77 -11.84
CA ASP A 10 4.46 1.52 -12.48
C ASP A 10 5.55 2.54 -12.07
N GLY A 11 5.56 2.90 -10.79
CA GLY A 11 6.56 3.83 -10.25
C GLY A 11 6.28 5.32 -10.50
N ALA A 12 5.12 5.68 -11.06
CA ALA A 12 4.77 7.05 -11.41
C ALA A 12 3.35 7.42 -10.98
N TRP A 13 3.14 8.71 -10.71
CA TRP A 13 1.81 9.29 -10.56
C TRP A 13 1.20 9.54 -11.94
N VAL A 14 0.08 8.89 -12.23
CA VAL A 14 -0.60 8.93 -13.52
C VAL A 14 -2.03 9.44 -13.37
N PRO A 15 -2.57 10.18 -14.35
CA PRO A 15 -3.96 10.63 -14.32
C PRO A 15 -4.92 9.44 -14.37
N ALA A 16 -6.08 9.58 -13.69
CA ALA A 16 -7.18 8.63 -13.79
C ALA A 16 -7.72 8.55 -15.22
N SER A 17 -8.15 7.36 -15.65
CA SER A 17 -8.74 7.16 -16.98
C SER A 17 -10.13 7.78 -17.10
N GLY A 18 -10.88 7.88 -15.98
CA GLY A 18 -12.19 8.49 -15.89
C GLY A 18 -12.18 9.90 -15.31
N GLY A 19 -13.33 10.57 -15.34
CA GLY A 19 -13.51 11.91 -14.77
C GLY A 19 -14.24 11.93 -13.42
N ARG A 20 -14.57 10.76 -12.84
CA ARG A 20 -15.27 10.69 -11.56
C ARG A 20 -14.34 11.10 -10.41
N THR A 21 -14.87 11.88 -9.49
CA THR A 21 -14.15 12.29 -8.27
C THR A 21 -15.04 12.11 -7.05
N LEU A 22 -14.41 12.04 -5.88
CA LEU A 22 -15.07 12.00 -4.58
C LEU A 22 -14.41 13.00 -3.64
N GLU A 23 -15.23 13.73 -2.92
CA GLU A 23 -14.77 14.60 -1.84
C GLU A 23 -14.46 13.76 -0.58
N VAL A 24 -13.34 14.05 0.06
CA VAL A 24 -12.96 13.47 1.35
C VAL A 24 -13.36 14.46 2.42
N VAL A 25 -14.31 14.06 3.26
CA VAL A 25 -14.90 14.90 4.30
C VAL A 25 -14.13 14.68 5.61
N ASN A 26 -13.74 15.77 6.25
CA ASN A 26 -13.24 15.73 7.61
C ASN A 26 -14.43 15.59 8.58
N PRO A 27 -14.56 14.46 9.30
CA PRO A 27 -15.76 14.20 10.12
C PRO A 27 -15.86 15.09 11.35
N ALA A 28 -14.80 15.80 11.74
CA ALA A 28 -14.83 16.73 12.86
C ALA A 28 -15.42 18.10 12.47
N THR A 29 -15.26 18.50 11.21
CA THR A 29 -15.78 19.78 10.69
C THR A 29 -16.98 19.61 9.78
N GLU A 30 -17.24 18.36 9.30
CA GLU A 30 -18.25 18.02 8.31
C GLU A 30 -18.03 18.72 6.95
N GLU A 31 -16.82 19.19 6.70
CA GLU A 31 -16.44 19.88 5.47
C GLU A 31 -15.49 19.03 4.61
N ALA A 32 -15.64 19.15 3.28
CA ALA A 32 -14.70 18.54 2.34
C ALA A 32 -13.35 19.27 2.40
N TYR A 33 -12.28 18.55 2.72
CA TYR A 33 -10.93 19.12 2.81
C TYR A 33 -9.99 18.64 1.70
N ALA A 34 -10.32 17.50 1.08
CA ALA A 34 -9.59 16.96 -0.06
C ALA A 34 -10.54 16.37 -1.10
N ARG A 35 -10.02 16.07 -2.29
CA ARG A 35 -10.75 15.39 -3.36
C ARG A 35 -9.85 14.37 -4.03
N ILE A 36 -10.37 13.16 -4.25
CA ILE A 36 -9.68 12.08 -4.96
C ILE A 36 -10.36 11.78 -6.30
N ALA A 37 -9.58 11.22 -7.26
CA ALA A 37 -10.14 10.56 -8.41
C ALA A 37 -10.71 9.19 -8.02
N LEU A 38 -11.80 8.78 -8.66
CA LEU A 38 -12.31 7.41 -8.62
C LEU A 38 -11.91 6.69 -9.92
N GLY A 39 -11.20 5.58 -9.77
CA GLY A 39 -10.71 4.77 -10.89
C GLY A 39 -11.80 3.99 -11.61
N GLU A 40 -11.44 3.56 -12.78
CA GLU A 40 -12.21 2.67 -13.64
C GLU A 40 -11.50 1.30 -13.75
N THR A 41 -12.17 0.29 -14.30
CA THR A 41 -11.57 -1.04 -14.56
C THR A 41 -10.25 -0.94 -15.32
N ALA A 42 -10.18 -0.03 -16.31
CA ALA A 42 -8.97 0.18 -17.10
C ALA A 42 -7.75 0.64 -16.27
N ASP A 43 -7.96 1.36 -15.16
CA ASP A 43 -6.86 1.76 -14.27
C ASP A 43 -6.37 0.56 -13.44
N VAL A 44 -7.30 -0.29 -13.00
CA VAL A 44 -6.97 -1.55 -12.32
C VAL A 44 -6.17 -2.48 -13.24
N ASP A 45 -6.61 -2.64 -14.49
CA ASP A 45 -5.93 -3.48 -15.50
C ASP A 45 -4.50 -2.99 -15.75
N LYS A 46 -4.28 -1.67 -15.85
CA LYS A 46 -2.94 -1.07 -15.98
C LYS A 46 -2.07 -1.38 -14.76
N ALA A 47 -2.62 -1.25 -13.55
CA ALA A 47 -1.90 -1.52 -12.32
C ALA A 47 -1.55 -3.01 -12.19
N ILE A 48 -2.46 -3.93 -12.52
CA ILE A 48 -2.22 -5.37 -12.54
C ILE A 48 -1.16 -5.73 -13.58
N ALA A 49 -1.23 -5.15 -14.78
CA ALA A 49 -0.25 -5.38 -15.83
C ALA A 49 1.17 -4.90 -15.40
N ALA A 50 1.26 -3.75 -14.74
CA ALA A 50 2.52 -3.26 -14.16
C ALA A 50 3.06 -4.22 -13.09
N ALA A 51 2.19 -4.67 -12.18
CA ALA A 51 2.56 -5.61 -11.12
C ALA A 51 3.02 -6.97 -11.69
N LYS A 52 2.34 -7.50 -12.72
CA LYS A 52 2.75 -8.75 -13.40
C LYS A 52 4.14 -8.61 -14.02
N ARG A 53 4.44 -7.52 -14.72
CA ARG A 53 5.78 -7.27 -15.29
C ARG A 53 6.87 -7.17 -14.21
N ALA A 54 6.60 -6.43 -13.15
CA ALA A 54 7.55 -6.25 -12.05
C ALA A 54 7.83 -7.56 -11.30
N PHE A 55 6.83 -8.45 -11.19
CA PHE A 55 6.95 -9.73 -10.51
C PHE A 55 8.06 -10.61 -11.11
N GLU A 56 8.27 -10.60 -12.42
CA GLU A 56 9.29 -11.40 -13.09
C GLU A 56 10.72 -11.18 -12.53
N ARG A 57 10.98 -9.96 -12.07
CA ARG A 57 12.27 -9.60 -11.45
C ARG A 57 12.20 -9.61 -9.93
N PHE A 58 11.18 -9.02 -9.35
CA PHE A 58 11.07 -8.83 -7.91
C PHE A 58 10.95 -10.16 -7.16
N SER A 59 10.26 -11.15 -7.71
CA SER A 59 10.15 -12.49 -7.13
C SER A 59 11.50 -13.20 -6.96
N ARG A 60 12.52 -12.80 -7.73
CA ARG A 60 13.87 -13.38 -7.72
C ARG A 60 14.86 -12.60 -6.85
N THR A 61 14.41 -11.52 -6.21
CA THR A 61 15.27 -10.78 -5.28
C THR A 61 15.65 -11.64 -4.08
N SER A 62 16.87 -11.47 -3.62
CA SER A 62 17.36 -12.14 -2.43
C SER A 62 16.66 -11.63 -1.15
N ARG A 63 16.70 -12.43 -0.09
CA ARG A 63 16.28 -12.00 1.24
C ARG A 63 16.96 -10.69 1.66
N LYS A 64 18.27 -10.56 1.39
CA LYS A 64 19.05 -9.36 1.71
C LYS A 64 18.50 -8.11 1.02
N GLU A 65 18.26 -8.16 -0.29
CA GLU A 65 17.68 -7.03 -1.03
C GLU A 65 16.32 -6.61 -0.51
N ARG A 66 15.48 -7.57 -0.09
CA ARG A 66 14.16 -7.28 0.49
C ARG A 66 14.26 -6.71 1.92
N VAL A 67 15.27 -7.12 2.70
CA VAL A 67 15.60 -6.52 4.01
C VAL A 67 16.00 -5.05 3.81
N GLU A 68 16.95 -4.76 2.91
CA GLU A 68 17.39 -3.41 2.60
C GLU A 68 16.26 -2.50 2.13
N LEU A 69 15.36 -3.04 1.29
CA LEU A 69 14.17 -2.32 0.83
C LEU A 69 13.21 -1.98 1.99
N LEU A 70 12.91 -2.95 2.85
CA LEU A 70 12.05 -2.72 4.03
C LEU A 70 12.67 -1.73 5.02
N GLU A 71 13.99 -1.78 5.21
CA GLU A 71 14.71 -0.79 6.02
C GLU A 71 14.53 0.63 5.44
N SER A 72 14.65 0.79 4.13
CA SER A 72 14.42 2.07 3.45
C SER A 72 12.98 2.56 3.64
N VAL A 73 11.97 1.68 3.44
CA VAL A 73 10.56 2.01 3.66
C VAL A 73 10.31 2.48 5.10
N ILE A 74 10.86 1.77 6.10
CA ILE A 74 10.73 2.12 7.51
C ILE A 74 11.37 3.48 7.82
N GLU A 75 12.55 3.76 7.27
CA GLU A 75 13.22 5.04 7.47
C GLU A 75 12.45 6.23 6.88
N VAL A 76 11.88 6.06 5.67
CA VAL A 76 11.04 7.10 5.08
C VAL A 76 9.71 7.23 5.84
N TYR A 77 9.09 6.11 6.25
CA TYR A 77 7.88 6.14 7.08
C TYR A 77 8.09 6.96 8.35
N LYS A 78 9.22 6.77 9.05
CA LYS A 78 9.56 7.54 10.26
C LYS A 78 9.69 9.04 9.98
N LYS A 79 10.25 9.42 8.83
CA LYS A 79 10.36 10.83 8.42
C LYS A 79 9.01 11.47 8.11
N ARG A 80 8.07 10.67 7.57
CA ARG A 80 6.72 11.08 7.17
C ARG A 80 5.67 10.74 8.23
N TYR A 81 6.12 10.36 9.45
CA TYR A 81 5.23 9.84 10.51
C TYR A 81 4.13 10.82 10.91
N ASP A 82 4.48 12.09 11.06
CA ASP A 82 3.53 13.14 11.44
C ASP A 82 2.54 13.44 10.31
N ASP A 83 2.99 13.47 9.06
CA ASP A 83 2.11 13.62 7.90
C ASP A 83 1.05 12.51 7.83
N ILE A 84 1.47 11.27 8.13
CA ILE A 84 0.58 10.12 8.21
C ILE A 84 -0.44 10.29 9.34
N ALA A 85 0.01 10.70 10.53
CA ALA A 85 -0.88 10.90 11.67
C ALA A 85 -1.89 12.02 11.44
N GLU A 86 -1.47 13.12 10.81
CA GLU A 86 -2.34 14.23 10.41
C GLU A 86 -3.39 13.78 9.40
N ALA A 87 -2.97 13.07 8.34
CA ALA A 87 -3.88 12.53 7.35
C ALA A 87 -4.95 11.62 7.97
N ILE A 88 -4.56 10.73 8.88
CA ILE A 88 -5.50 9.84 9.60
C ILE A 88 -6.46 10.66 10.46
N SER A 89 -5.97 11.69 11.17
CA SER A 89 -6.81 12.55 12.00
C SER A 89 -7.85 13.29 11.16
N ASP A 90 -7.45 13.84 10.03
CA ASP A 90 -8.31 14.61 9.15
C ASP A 90 -9.36 13.77 8.43
N GLU A 91 -8.99 12.59 7.91
CA GLU A 91 -9.92 11.77 7.12
C GLU A 91 -10.81 10.85 7.96
N MET A 92 -10.38 10.47 9.17
CA MET A 92 -11.06 9.49 10.01
C MET A 92 -11.65 10.10 11.28
N GLY A 93 -11.26 11.33 11.63
CA GLY A 93 -11.68 12.00 12.85
C GLY A 93 -11.05 11.44 14.13
N ALA A 94 -9.99 10.67 14.04
CA ALA A 94 -9.26 10.21 15.21
C ALA A 94 -8.62 11.40 15.93
N PRO A 95 -8.73 11.52 17.27
CA PRO A 95 -7.96 12.52 17.99
C PRO A 95 -6.47 12.42 17.64
N MET A 96 -5.78 13.55 17.40
CA MET A 96 -4.39 13.59 16.95
C MET A 96 -3.47 12.75 17.84
N SER A 97 -3.67 12.75 19.15
CA SER A 97 -2.91 11.92 20.09
C SER A 97 -3.07 10.42 19.80
N PHE A 98 -4.29 9.98 19.48
CA PHE A 98 -4.58 8.58 19.12
C PHE A 98 -4.09 8.25 17.72
N ALA A 99 -4.27 9.14 16.74
CA ALA A 99 -3.74 8.97 15.40
C ALA A 99 -2.22 8.78 15.42
N ARG A 100 -1.51 9.55 16.23
CA ARG A 100 -0.06 9.48 16.38
C ARG A 100 0.39 8.25 17.20
N GLN A 101 -0.19 8.01 18.38
CA GLN A 101 0.32 7.00 19.32
C GLN A 101 -0.14 5.57 19.00
N ALA A 102 -1.26 5.42 18.28
CA ALA A 102 -1.84 4.12 17.98
C ALA A 102 -1.91 3.85 16.47
N GLN A 103 -2.56 4.70 15.70
CA GLN A 103 -2.90 4.39 14.32
C GLN A 103 -1.70 4.40 13.38
N ALA A 104 -0.91 5.48 13.37
CA ALA A 104 0.34 5.55 12.61
C ALA A 104 1.39 4.58 13.16
N ALA A 105 1.43 4.41 14.50
CA ALA A 105 2.32 3.45 15.15
C ALA A 105 2.05 2.00 14.73
N ALA A 106 0.79 1.61 14.50
CA ALA A 106 0.44 0.26 14.07
C ALA A 106 1.03 -0.06 12.68
N GLY A 107 0.95 0.87 11.72
CA GLY A 107 1.56 0.71 10.40
C GLY A 107 3.07 0.49 10.48
N LEU A 108 3.77 1.35 11.24
CA LEU A 108 5.21 1.22 11.48
C LEU A 108 5.55 -0.08 12.21
N GLY A 109 4.74 -0.47 13.19
CA GLY A 109 4.90 -1.71 13.95
C GLY A 109 4.86 -2.95 13.07
N HIS A 110 3.89 -3.03 12.14
CA HIS A 110 3.80 -4.15 11.19
C HIS A 110 5.03 -4.24 10.28
N LEU A 111 5.47 -3.11 9.70
CA LEU A 111 6.66 -3.09 8.85
C LEU A 111 7.92 -3.52 9.63
N SER A 112 8.07 -3.01 10.86
CA SER A 112 9.21 -3.33 11.73
C SER A 112 9.23 -4.81 12.14
N GLU A 113 8.07 -5.38 12.47
CA GLU A 113 7.97 -6.79 12.83
C GLU A 113 8.26 -7.71 11.64
N VAL A 114 7.73 -7.36 10.46
CA VAL A 114 8.05 -8.09 9.22
C VAL A 114 9.54 -8.06 8.93
N LEU A 115 10.19 -6.90 9.07
CA LEU A 115 11.63 -6.76 8.90
C LEU A 115 12.39 -7.65 9.89
N ARG A 116 11.98 -7.65 11.16
CA ARG A 116 12.58 -8.49 12.20
C ARG A 116 12.52 -9.98 11.85
N VAL A 117 11.34 -10.43 11.40
CA VAL A 117 11.14 -11.83 10.99
C VAL A 117 11.95 -12.15 9.74
N LEU A 118 11.94 -11.26 8.72
CA LEU A 118 12.59 -11.52 7.42
C LEU A 118 14.10 -11.70 7.55
N ARG A 119 14.76 -11.03 8.51
CA ARG A 119 16.21 -11.13 8.70
C ARG A 119 16.69 -12.56 8.91
N ASP A 120 15.89 -13.37 9.59
CA ASP A 120 16.22 -14.75 9.96
C ASP A 120 15.32 -15.79 9.28
N TYR A 121 14.37 -15.34 8.40
CA TYR A 121 13.41 -16.24 7.77
C TYR A 121 14.08 -17.11 6.71
N GLU A 122 13.96 -18.43 6.84
CA GLU A 122 14.42 -19.39 5.84
C GLU A 122 13.29 -19.77 4.92
N PHE A 123 13.48 -19.47 3.62
CA PHE A 123 12.51 -19.81 2.57
C PHE A 123 12.61 -21.28 2.15
N ASP A 124 13.78 -21.88 2.32
CA ASP A 124 14.04 -23.29 2.06
C ASP A 124 14.17 -24.05 3.38
N GLU A 125 13.52 -25.20 3.47
CA GLU A 125 13.56 -26.09 4.61
C GLU A 125 13.90 -27.52 4.14
N ILE A 126 14.87 -28.16 4.76
CA ILE A 126 15.23 -29.54 4.45
C ILE A 126 14.51 -30.46 5.45
N ILE A 127 13.61 -31.29 4.94
CA ILE A 127 12.92 -32.33 5.71
C ILE A 127 13.38 -33.68 5.20
N ASN A 128 14.23 -34.37 5.93
CA ASN A 128 14.93 -35.57 5.53
C ASN A 128 15.75 -35.35 4.23
N GLU A 129 15.33 -35.94 3.11
CA GLU A 129 15.96 -35.80 1.80
C GLU A 129 15.19 -34.84 0.87
N THR A 130 14.14 -34.17 1.36
CA THR A 130 13.27 -33.31 0.60
C THR A 130 13.53 -31.84 0.93
N VAL A 131 13.69 -31.01 -0.10
CA VAL A 131 13.73 -29.55 0.06
C VAL A 131 12.31 -29.00 -0.14
N VAL A 132 11.81 -28.26 0.85
CA VAL A 132 10.54 -27.52 0.77
C VAL A 132 10.87 -26.05 0.60
N THR A 133 10.55 -25.49 -0.56
CA THR A 133 10.79 -24.07 -0.91
C THR A 133 9.48 -23.28 -0.80
N ARG A 134 9.53 -22.13 -0.11
CA ARG A 134 8.43 -21.17 -0.05
C ARG A 134 8.65 -20.07 -1.09
N GLU A 135 7.79 -20.00 -2.07
CA GLU A 135 7.89 -19.06 -3.19
C GLU A 135 6.82 -17.94 -3.09
N PRO A 136 7.09 -16.75 -3.70
CA PRO A 136 6.09 -15.69 -3.79
C PRO A 136 4.86 -16.17 -4.56
N VAL A 137 3.66 -15.87 -4.03
CA VAL A 137 2.39 -16.30 -4.63
C VAL A 137 2.05 -15.57 -5.95
N GLY A 138 2.69 -14.44 -6.23
CA GLY A 138 2.43 -13.65 -7.45
C GLY A 138 2.04 -12.20 -7.16
N VAL A 139 1.05 -11.72 -7.92
CA VAL A 139 0.46 -10.38 -7.74
C VAL A 139 -0.64 -10.44 -6.69
N CYS A 140 -0.55 -9.61 -5.67
CA CYS A 140 -1.53 -9.51 -4.59
C CYS A 140 -2.47 -8.31 -4.80
N GLY A 141 -3.77 -8.52 -4.71
CA GLY A 141 -4.78 -7.45 -4.64
C GLY A 141 -5.15 -7.16 -3.19
N PHE A 142 -5.04 -5.90 -2.76
CA PHE A 142 -5.38 -5.49 -1.40
C PHE A 142 -6.52 -4.48 -1.42
N ILE A 143 -7.62 -4.80 -0.73
CA ILE A 143 -8.74 -3.90 -0.48
C ILE A 143 -8.77 -3.66 1.03
N THR A 144 -8.61 -2.41 1.46
CA THR A 144 -8.48 -2.08 2.89
C THR A 144 -9.62 -1.19 3.38
N PRO A 145 -10.11 -1.40 4.62
CA PRO A 145 -11.16 -0.59 5.22
C PRO A 145 -10.60 0.74 5.78
N TRP A 146 -11.50 1.61 6.21
CA TRP A 146 -11.22 2.97 6.68
C TRP A 146 -10.83 3.08 8.16
N ASN A 147 -11.23 2.13 8.99
CA ASN A 147 -11.23 2.28 10.46
C ASN A 147 -9.83 2.22 11.11
N TRP A 148 -8.86 1.56 10.46
CA TRP A 148 -7.46 1.48 10.87
C TRP A 148 -6.57 1.47 9.61
N PRO A 149 -6.50 2.58 8.84
CA PRO A 149 -5.98 2.55 7.47
C PRO A 149 -4.56 2.01 7.39
N LEU A 150 -3.61 2.58 8.15
CA LEU A 150 -2.20 2.14 8.08
C LEU A 150 -1.94 0.78 8.74
N ASN A 151 -2.73 0.38 9.74
CA ASN A 151 -2.70 -0.98 10.27
C ASN A 151 -3.06 -2.00 9.17
N GLN A 152 -4.17 -1.73 8.46
CA GLN A 152 -4.66 -2.62 7.40
C GLN A 152 -3.75 -2.65 6.17
N ILE A 153 -3.07 -1.57 5.86
CA ILE A 153 -2.09 -1.49 4.78
C ILE A 153 -0.79 -2.17 5.20
N GLY A 154 -0.23 -1.81 6.35
CA GLY A 154 1.07 -2.31 6.80
C GLY A 154 1.12 -3.82 6.98
N CYS A 155 0.04 -4.42 7.57
CA CYS A 155 -0.05 -5.86 7.78
C CYS A 155 -0.17 -6.69 6.48
N LYS A 156 -0.38 -6.06 5.32
CA LYS A 156 -0.47 -6.70 4.01
C LYS A 156 0.74 -6.37 3.13
N VAL A 157 1.06 -5.09 3.02
CA VAL A 157 2.16 -4.60 2.17
C VAL A 157 3.52 -5.11 2.67
N GLY A 158 3.77 -5.03 3.98
CA GLY A 158 5.02 -5.51 4.57
C GLY A 158 5.32 -6.98 4.25
N PRO A 159 4.42 -7.93 4.60
CA PRO A 159 4.62 -9.35 4.27
C PRO A 159 4.73 -9.63 2.78
N ALA A 160 3.98 -8.91 1.92
CA ALA A 160 4.05 -9.09 0.47
C ALA A 160 5.42 -8.68 -0.08
N LEU A 161 5.99 -7.55 0.38
CA LEU A 161 7.37 -7.16 0.04
C LEU A 161 8.38 -8.19 0.52
N ALA A 162 8.25 -8.65 1.78
CA ALA A 162 9.13 -9.63 2.38
C ALA A 162 9.10 -10.98 1.62
N ALA A 163 7.93 -11.39 1.15
CA ALA A 163 7.76 -12.62 0.38
C ALA A 163 8.21 -12.50 -1.08
N GLY A 164 8.45 -11.28 -1.61
CA GLY A 164 8.80 -11.07 -3.01
C GLY A 164 7.60 -10.97 -3.95
N CYS A 165 6.41 -10.69 -3.41
CA CYS A 165 5.19 -10.45 -4.18
C CYS A 165 5.11 -9.01 -4.66
N THR A 166 4.44 -8.80 -5.79
CA THR A 166 4.03 -7.46 -6.23
C THR A 166 2.56 -7.23 -5.92
N MET A 167 2.08 -5.98 -5.97
CA MET A 167 0.77 -5.69 -5.44
C MET A 167 0.06 -4.51 -6.07
N VAL A 168 -1.28 -4.53 -5.96
CA VAL A 168 -2.16 -3.41 -6.23
C VAL A 168 -3.01 -3.15 -4.98
N LEU A 169 -2.94 -1.96 -4.43
CA LEU A 169 -3.72 -1.50 -3.29
C LEU A 169 -4.92 -0.67 -3.75
N LYS A 170 -6.10 -1.02 -3.27
CA LYS A 170 -7.29 -0.15 -3.23
C LYS A 170 -7.57 0.22 -1.78
N PRO A 171 -7.22 1.42 -1.31
CA PRO A 171 -7.62 1.88 0.01
C PRO A 171 -9.11 2.19 0.04
N SER A 172 -9.67 2.34 1.23
CA SER A 172 -11.05 2.86 1.36
C SER A 172 -11.16 4.26 0.78
N GLU A 173 -12.19 4.51 0.02
CA GLU A 173 -12.52 5.82 -0.51
C GLU A 173 -12.94 6.83 0.58
N ILE A 174 -13.28 6.33 1.77
CA ILE A 174 -13.62 7.16 2.95
C ILE A 174 -12.37 7.74 3.61
N ALA A 175 -11.27 6.97 3.64
CA ALA A 175 -10.01 7.36 4.26
C ALA A 175 -8.84 7.05 3.31
N PRO A 176 -8.70 7.80 2.20
CA PRO A 176 -7.69 7.52 1.17
C PRO A 176 -6.38 8.29 1.35
N ILE A 177 -6.38 9.40 2.14
CA ILE A 177 -5.26 10.34 2.14
C ILE A 177 -4.04 9.76 2.86
N SER A 178 -4.23 9.06 3.98
CA SER A 178 -3.13 8.37 4.65
C SER A 178 -2.50 7.28 3.76
N ALA A 179 -3.30 6.62 2.91
CA ALA A 179 -2.80 5.67 1.92
C ALA A 179 -2.02 6.38 0.80
N ILE A 180 -2.41 7.59 0.40
CA ILE A 180 -1.67 8.43 -0.55
C ILE A 180 -0.32 8.82 0.05
N VAL A 181 -0.28 9.31 1.29
CA VAL A 181 0.98 9.62 2.00
C VAL A 181 1.86 8.37 2.13
N PHE A 182 1.28 7.22 2.45
CA PHE A 182 2.03 5.95 2.47
C PHE A 182 2.57 5.58 1.08
N THR A 183 1.85 5.88 0.01
CA THR A 183 2.32 5.67 -1.37
C THR A 183 3.50 6.58 -1.70
N GLU A 184 3.49 7.81 -1.22
CA GLU A 184 4.66 8.71 -1.31
C GLU A 184 5.86 8.13 -0.55
N VAL A 185 5.64 7.55 0.65
CA VAL A 185 6.69 6.82 1.39
C VAL A 185 7.28 5.69 0.55
N MET A 186 6.45 4.89 -0.12
CA MET A 186 6.91 3.80 -0.99
C MET A 186 7.76 4.32 -2.16
N HIS A 187 7.33 5.42 -2.76
CA HIS A 187 8.06 6.09 -3.85
C HIS A 187 9.42 6.64 -3.37
N GLU A 188 9.44 7.42 -2.30
CA GLU A 188 10.64 8.02 -1.72
C GLU A 188 11.64 6.97 -1.21
N ALA A 189 11.14 5.82 -0.72
CA ALA A 189 11.96 4.69 -0.29
C ALA A 189 12.62 3.93 -1.45
N GLY A 190 12.27 4.24 -2.69
CA GLY A 190 12.82 3.59 -3.87
C GLY A 190 12.25 2.21 -4.15
N VAL A 191 11.00 1.93 -3.77
CA VAL A 191 10.33 0.68 -4.16
C VAL A 191 10.31 0.59 -5.69
N PRO A 192 10.79 -0.51 -6.28
CA PRO A 192 10.90 -0.62 -7.73
C PRO A 192 9.57 -0.43 -8.45
N ALA A 193 9.60 0.17 -9.64
CA ALA A 193 8.43 0.43 -10.46
C ALA A 193 7.59 -0.86 -10.65
N GLY A 194 6.28 -0.76 -10.49
CA GLY A 194 5.33 -1.85 -10.60
C GLY A 194 5.24 -2.80 -9.39
N VAL A 195 6.22 -2.80 -8.47
CA VAL A 195 6.16 -3.65 -7.26
C VAL A 195 4.99 -3.27 -6.37
N TYR A 196 4.78 -1.99 -6.18
CA TYR A 196 3.63 -1.42 -5.48
C TYR A 196 2.87 -0.49 -6.41
N ASN A 197 1.56 -0.65 -6.46
CA ASN A 197 0.64 0.21 -7.21
C ASN A 197 -0.55 0.57 -6.33
N MET A 198 -1.14 1.74 -6.52
CA MET A 198 -2.33 2.17 -5.79
C MET A 198 -3.35 2.82 -6.72
N VAL A 199 -4.60 2.36 -6.62
CA VAL A 199 -5.75 2.90 -7.36
C VAL A 199 -6.86 3.22 -6.38
N ASN A 200 -7.24 4.49 -6.26
CA ASN A 200 -8.41 4.90 -5.50
C ASN A 200 -9.69 4.58 -6.28
N GLY A 201 -10.75 4.23 -5.57
CA GLY A 201 -12.04 3.97 -6.18
C GLY A 201 -13.03 3.32 -5.24
N ASP A 202 -14.26 3.23 -5.72
CA ASP A 202 -15.35 2.59 -4.99
C ASP A 202 -15.30 1.06 -5.04
N GLY A 203 -16.10 0.42 -4.19
CA GLY A 203 -16.22 -1.04 -4.14
C GLY A 203 -16.77 -1.64 -5.45
N PRO A 204 -17.90 -1.12 -5.99
CA PRO A 204 -18.53 -1.68 -7.19
C PRO A 204 -17.68 -1.62 -8.46
N THR A 205 -16.80 -0.63 -8.60
CA THR A 205 -15.96 -0.48 -9.80
C THR A 205 -14.57 -1.04 -9.57
N VAL A 206 -13.73 -0.33 -8.81
CA VAL A 206 -12.32 -0.69 -8.61
C VAL A 206 -12.17 -1.92 -7.72
N GLY A 207 -13.00 -2.01 -6.64
CA GLY A 207 -12.99 -3.19 -5.77
C GLY A 207 -13.38 -4.47 -6.52
N GLN A 208 -14.45 -4.43 -7.33
CA GLN A 208 -14.89 -5.57 -8.12
C GLN A 208 -13.86 -5.96 -9.20
N ALA A 209 -13.30 -4.99 -9.91
CA ALA A 209 -12.27 -5.25 -10.92
C ALA A 209 -11.00 -5.89 -10.30
N LEU A 210 -10.61 -5.45 -9.11
CA LEU A 210 -9.47 -6.02 -8.40
C LEU A 210 -9.73 -7.43 -7.86
N ALA A 211 -10.98 -7.72 -7.44
CA ALA A 211 -11.38 -9.03 -6.92
C ALA A 211 -11.63 -10.08 -8.02
N SER A 212 -11.87 -9.65 -9.24
CA SER A 212 -12.18 -10.53 -10.38
C SER A 212 -11.35 -10.11 -11.61
N PRO A 213 -10.00 -10.17 -11.52
CA PRO A 213 -9.16 -9.81 -12.64
C PRO A 213 -9.33 -10.80 -13.80
N PRO A 214 -9.09 -10.34 -15.06
CA PRO A 214 -9.16 -11.20 -16.24
C PRO A 214 -8.10 -12.30 -16.27
#